data_64f67cc81b6a9f0dfcc7ac6c1e44cc15
#
_entry.id   64f67cc81b6a9f0dfcc7ac6c1e44cc15
#
_cell.length_a   1.000
_cell.length_b   1.000
_cell.length_c   1.000
_cell.angle_alpha   90.00
_cell.angle_beta   90.00
_cell.angle_gamma   90.00
#
_symmetry.space_group_name_H-M   'P 1'
#
loop_
_entity.id
_entity.type
_entity.pdbx_description
1 polymer ?
#
loop_
_entity_poly.entity_id
_entity_poly.type
_entity_poly.pdbx_seq_one_letter_code
_entity_poly.pdbx_strand_id
1 'polypeptide(L)'
;MSTPHAAATPPGEDDARVPLPVLPGTGPTPAGTAHDLELVIPAYNEERRLAPTVLALADHLRVMPLSASLRVVDNGSSDRTAECVDRLAASGIPITVTGCSRRGKGAAVARGMVTTKARWVGFCDADLATPATAIDDAVALLRQGRQVVIGSRRCTGASVPVRQPALRRLGGAGFRLATRRFSGPVKDTQCGFKFFEADAARRIFADVTTTGFAFDLEVIARARALGLSLAEFPVVWSDQEGSSFRPFADGRRVAGELWRLHRTMHRLPPRVVHHAPAAPATEGAG
;
A
#
# COMPACT_ATOMS: atom_id res chain seq x y z
N MET A 1 -24.17 43.78 -40.86
CA MET A 1 -24.20 43.92 -39.42
C MET A 1 -23.74 42.60 -38.80
N SER A 2 -22.44 42.52 -38.50
CA SER A 2 -21.81 41.34 -37.96
C SER A 2 -21.69 41.51 -36.45
N THR A 3 -22.20 40.55 -35.69
CA THR A 3 -22.03 40.48 -34.24
C THR A 3 -20.68 39.82 -33.90
N PRO A 4 -19.90 40.35 -32.95
CA PRO A 4 -18.65 39.74 -32.56
C PRO A 4 -18.84 38.57 -31.63
N HIS A 5 -18.10 37.52 -31.90
CA HIS A 5 -17.99 36.30 -31.14
C HIS A 5 -17.19 36.58 -29.84
N ALA A 6 -17.83 36.40 -28.70
CA ALA A 6 -17.16 36.53 -27.41
C ALA A 6 -16.24 35.33 -27.17
N ALA A 7 -14.96 35.61 -26.97
CA ALA A 7 -13.95 34.63 -26.59
C ALA A 7 -14.17 34.22 -25.11
N ALA A 8 -14.26 32.93 -24.89
CA ALA A 8 -14.32 32.36 -23.53
C ALA A 8 -12.93 32.43 -22.86
N THR A 9 -12.88 33.05 -21.72
CA THR A 9 -11.71 33.09 -20.83
C THR A 9 -11.43 31.69 -20.26
N PRO A 10 -10.18 31.20 -20.21
CA PRO A 10 -9.86 29.94 -19.55
C PRO A 10 -10.02 30.10 -18.04
N PRO A 11 -10.41 29.02 -17.32
CA PRO A 11 -10.52 29.04 -15.86
C PRO A 11 -9.15 29.23 -15.22
N GLY A 12 -9.09 30.17 -14.25
CA GLY A 12 -7.87 30.57 -13.54
C GLY A 12 -7.22 29.42 -12.77
N GLU A 13 -5.92 29.34 -12.88
CA GLU A 13 -5.00 28.68 -11.97
C GLU A 13 -5.04 29.39 -10.61
N ASP A 14 -5.86 28.90 -9.70
CA ASP A 14 -5.76 29.26 -8.28
C ASP A 14 -6.26 28.08 -7.44
N ASP A 15 -5.55 26.95 -7.58
CA ASP A 15 -5.66 25.88 -6.60
C ASP A 15 -4.49 26.01 -5.61
N ALA A 16 -4.60 27.07 -4.78
CA ALA A 16 -3.72 27.28 -3.64
C ALA A 16 -3.93 26.11 -2.67
N ARG A 17 -3.03 25.11 -2.74
CA ARG A 17 -2.91 24.08 -1.72
C ARG A 17 -2.71 24.75 -0.37
N VAL A 18 -3.77 24.79 0.42
CA VAL A 18 -3.69 25.20 1.82
C VAL A 18 -2.66 24.30 2.49
N PRO A 19 -1.58 24.84 3.07
CA PRO A 19 -0.63 24.04 3.81
C PRO A 19 -1.36 23.40 4.99
N LEU A 20 -1.36 22.05 5.05
CA LEU A 20 -1.89 21.33 6.19
C LEU A 20 -1.15 21.79 7.44
N PRO A 21 -1.85 22.07 8.55
CA PRO A 21 -1.21 22.49 9.79
C PRO A 21 -0.21 21.42 10.23
N VAL A 22 0.99 21.82 10.60
CA VAL A 22 2.02 20.96 11.21
C VAL A 22 1.46 20.45 12.53
N LEU A 23 0.93 19.23 12.52
CA LEU A 23 0.44 18.58 13.73
C LEU A 23 1.61 18.16 14.63
N PRO A 24 1.52 18.33 15.95
CA PRO A 24 2.54 17.89 16.90
C PRO A 24 2.59 16.37 16.92
N GLY A 25 3.65 15.81 16.40
CA GLY A 25 3.89 14.36 16.30
C GLY A 25 5.26 14.04 15.71
N THR A 26 6.08 15.05 15.47
CA THR A 26 7.48 14.90 15.08
C THR A 26 8.34 14.64 16.33
N GLY A 27 8.06 13.55 17.04
CA GLY A 27 9.07 13.02 17.96
C GLY A 27 10.28 12.58 17.11
N PRO A 28 11.51 12.75 17.62
CA PRO A 28 12.72 12.31 16.93
C PRO A 28 12.58 10.81 16.58
N THR A 29 13.13 10.44 15.42
CA THR A 29 13.28 9.02 15.02
C THR A 29 13.85 8.24 16.20
N PRO A 30 13.22 7.13 16.65
CA PRO A 30 13.72 6.37 17.79
C PRO A 30 15.19 6.00 17.62
N ALA A 31 15.97 6.11 18.66
CA ALA A 31 17.41 5.79 18.63
C ALA A 31 17.60 4.36 18.09
N GLY A 32 18.44 4.21 17.04
CA GLY A 32 18.70 2.93 16.38
C GLY A 32 17.90 2.66 15.11
N THR A 33 16.98 3.55 14.69
CA THR A 33 16.34 3.45 13.36
C THR A 33 17.22 4.04 12.27
N ALA A 34 17.33 3.33 11.12
CA ALA A 34 18.17 3.79 10.01
C ALA A 34 17.50 4.92 9.20
N HIS A 35 16.14 4.88 9.08
CA HIS A 35 15.33 5.82 8.31
C HIS A 35 13.95 5.99 8.94
N ASP A 36 13.25 7.08 8.59
CA ASP A 36 11.86 7.27 8.98
C ASP A 36 10.95 6.30 8.24
N LEU A 37 11.17 6.12 6.93
CA LEU A 37 10.36 5.26 6.07
C LEU A 37 11.23 4.32 5.22
N GLU A 38 10.90 3.04 5.19
CA GLU A 38 11.38 2.09 4.19
C GLU A 38 10.22 1.60 3.33
N LEU A 39 10.34 1.73 2.00
CA LEU A 39 9.33 1.22 1.08
C LEU A 39 9.82 -0.04 0.39
N VAL A 40 9.07 -1.13 0.55
CA VAL A 40 9.36 -2.46 0.00
C VAL A 40 8.65 -2.64 -1.33
N ILE A 41 9.36 -3.07 -2.34
CA ILE A 41 8.84 -3.37 -3.68
C ILE A 41 9.08 -4.85 -3.95
N PRO A 42 8.06 -5.71 -3.85
CA PRO A 42 8.19 -7.11 -4.25
C PRO A 42 8.29 -7.19 -5.77
N ALA A 43 9.31 -7.87 -6.28
CA ALA A 43 9.54 -8.00 -7.72
C ALA A 43 9.70 -9.48 -8.14
N TYR A 44 9.10 -9.85 -9.27
CA TYR A 44 9.26 -11.13 -9.93
C TYR A 44 9.09 -10.98 -11.44
N ASN A 45 10.17 -11.05 -12.19
CA ASN A 45 10.19 -10.83 -13.65
C ASN A 45 9.63 -9.45 -14.05
N GLU A 46 10.17 -8.39 -13.45
CA GLU A 46 9.74 -7.00 -13.61
C GLU A 46 10.77 -6.12 -14.30
N GLU A 47 11.72 -6.69 -15.08
CA GLU A 47 12.84 -5.96 -15.71
C GLU A 47 12.40 -4.71 -16.49
N ARG A 48 11.17 -4.71 -17.05
CA ARG A 48 10.63 -3.61 -17.87
C ARG A 48 9.97 -2.51 -17.04
N ARG A 49 9.39 -2.85 -15.89
CA ARG A 49 8.56 -1.93 -15.09
C ARG A 49 9.24 -1.44 -13.82
N LEU A 50 10.19 -2.21 -13.30
CA LEU A 50 10.81 -1.92 -12.02
C LEU A 50 11.61 -0.61 -12.02
N ALA A 51 12.42 -0.37 -13.05
CA ALA A 51 13.27 0.83 -13.08
C ALA A 51 12.46 2.14 -13.11
N PRO A 52 11.46 2.34 -13.97
CA PRO A 52 10.59 3.51 -13.92
C PRO A 52 9.89 3.68 -12.57
N THR A 53 9.40 2.58 -11.97
CA THR A 53 8.74 2.60 -10.66
C THR A 53 9.68 3.06 -9.56
N VAL A 54 10.88 2.49 -9.49
CA VAL A 54 11.89 2.84 -8.48
C VAL A 54 12.31 4.30 -8.62
N LEU A 55 12.52 4.80 -9.84
CA LEU A 55 12.87 6.20 -10.08
C LEU A 55 11.76 7.16 -9.64
N ALA A 56 10.51 6.90 -10.03
CA ALA A 56 9.38 7.74 -9.63
C ALA A 56 9.20 7.79 -8.11
N LEU A 57 9.37 6.66 -7.41
CA LEU A 57 9.33 6.60 -5.96
C LEU A 57 10.51 7.34 -5.32
N ALA A 58 11.73 7.15 -5.85
CA ALA A 58 12.92 7.82 -5.35
C ALA A 58 12.83 9.34 -5.50
N ASP A 59 12.37 9.83 -6.66
CA ASP A 59 12.19 11.26 -6.91
C ASP A 59 11.19 11.89 -5.95
N HIS A 60 10.08 11.20 -5.67
CA HIS A 60 9.09 11.68 -4.70
C HIS A 60 9.63 11.64 -3.27
N LEU A 61 10.21 10.53 -2.84
CA LEU A 61 10.74 10.37 -1.49
C LEU A 61 11.88 11.34 -1.16
N ARG A 62 12.70 11.71 -2.16
CA ARG A 62 13.80 12.67 -2.00
C ARG A 62 13.35 14.08 -1.60
N VAL A 63 12.15 14.48 -2.01
CA VAL A 63 11.60 15.81 -1.70
C VAL A 63 10.71 15.82 -0.46
N MET A 64 10.40 14.66 0.10
CA MET A 64 9.63 14.55 1.32
C MET A 64 10.46 14.99 2.56
N PRO A 65 9.83 15.65 3.56
CA PRO A 65 10.52 16.07 4.79
C PRO A 65 10.68 14.89 5.78
N LEU A 66 11.34 13.83 5.33
CA LEU A 66 11.67 12.63 6.11
C LEU A 66 12.82 11.86 5.45
N SER A 67 13.54 11.06 6.23
CA SER A 67 14.54 10.15 5.70
C SER A 67 13.87 8.87 5.18
N ALA A 68 14.20 8.50 3.93
CA ALA A 68 13.59 7.34 3.30
C ALA A 68 14.60 6.43 2.61
N SER A 69 14.22 5.16 2.46
CA SER A 69 14.95 4.17 1.65
C SER A 69 13.98 3.29 0.86
N LEU A 70 14.46 2.70 -0.23
CA LEU A 70 13.75 1.70 -1.01
C LEU A 70 14.41 0.33 -0.84
N ARG A 71 13.60 -0.71 -0.75
CA ARG A 71 14.04 -2.10 -0.76
C ARG A 71 13.30 -2.88 -1.82
N VAL A 72 13.99 -3.30 -2.84
CA VAL A 72 13.48 -4.27 -3.81
C VAL A 72 13.69 -5.67 -3.25
N VAL A 73 12.63 -6.46 -3.18
CA VAL A 73 12.72 -7.87 -2.79
C VAL A 73 12.47 -8.73 -4.00
N ASP A 74 13.57 -9.25 -4.57
CA ASP A 74 13.52 -10.16 -5.71
C ASP A 74 13.07 -11.55 -5.27
N ASN A 75 11.98 -12.01 -5.85
CA ASN A 75 11.35 -13.30 -5.52
C ASN A 75 11.79 -14.45 -6.46
N GLY A 76 13.05 -14.45 -6.85
CA GLY A 76 13.65 -15.47 -7.71
C GLY A 76 13.32 -15.21 -9.17
N SER A 77 13.50 -13.99 -9.67
CA SER A 77 13.35 -13.63 -11.07
C SER A 77 14.32 -14.41 -11.96
N SER A 78 13.90 -14.71 -13.16
CA SER A 78 14.69 -15.37 -14.21
C SER A 78 15.15 -14.39 -15.29
N ASP A 79 14.70 -13.12 -15.23
CA ASP A 79 15.10 -12.03 -16.09
C ASP A 79 16.13 -11.11 -15.39
N ARG A 80 16.39 -9.94 -15.92
CA ARG A 80 17.35 -8.99 -15.36
C ARG A 80 16.77 -8.05 -14.31
N THR A 81 15.72 -8.46 -13.60
CA THR A 81 15.04 -7.64 -12.57
C THR A 81 16.00 -7.11 -11.51
N ALA A 82 16.86 -7.97 -10.95
CA ALA A 82 17.82 -7.55 -9.91
C ALA A 82 18.86 -6.55 -10.48
N GLU A 83 19.39 -6.82 -11.66
CA GLU A 83 20.40 -5.99 -12.33
C GLU A 83 19.86 -4.58 -12.67
N CYS A 84 18.55 -4.46 -12.92
CA CYS A 84 17.94 -3.15 -13.19
C CYS A 84 18.11 -2.19 -12.03
N VAL A 85 18.14 -2.68 -10.80
CA VAL A 85 18.23 -1.85 -9.58
C VAL A 85 19.67 -1.36 -9.34
N ASP A 86 20.68 -2.16 -9.65
CA ASP A 86 22.10 -1.78 -9.45
C ASP A 86 22.45 -0.51 -10.23
N ARG A 87 21.77 -0.26 -11.36
CA ARG A 87 21.96 0.92 -12.20
C ARG A 87 21.31 2.19 -11.62
N LEU A 88 20.47 2.05 -10.59
CA LEU A 88 19.71 3.14 -9.97
C LEU A 88 20.37 3.69 -8.70
N ALA A 89 21.60 3.28 -8.39
CA ALA A 89 22.33 3.71 -7.20
C ALA A 89 22.52 5.26 -7.11
N ALA A 90 22.39 5.97 -8.23
CA ALA A 90 22.47 7.44 -8.32
C ALA A 90 21.15 8.17 -8.00
N SER A 91 20.11 7.49 -7.55
CA SER A 91 18.76 8.06 -7.35
C SER A 91 18.65 9.06 -6.20
N GLY A 92 19.70 9.25 -5.40
CA GLY A 92 19.74 10.21 -4.30
C GLY A 92 19.11 9.76 -2.99
N ILE A 93 18.57 8.52 -2.94
CA ILE A 93 18.15 7.84 -1.70
C ILE A 93 18.74 6.42 -1.68
N PRO A 94 18.92 5.79 -0.50
CA PRO A 94 19.39 4.42 -0.41
C PRO A 94 18.43 3.44 -1.05
N ILE A 95 18.93 2.62 -1.99
CA ILE A 95 18.19 1.53 -2.60
C ILE A 95 18.95 0.22 -2.33
N THR A 96 18.23 -0.80 -1.87
CA THR A 96 18.80 -2.12 -1.60
C THR A 96 18.03 -3.20 -2.34
N VAL A 97 18.74 -4.25 -2.78
CA VAL A 97 18.13 -5.47 -3.31
C VAL A 97 18.31 -6.59 -2.31
N THR A 98 17.25 -7.35 -2.09
CA THR A 98 17.26 -8.51 -1.18
C THR A 98 16.56 -9.68 -1.87
N GLY A 99 17.22 -10.85 -1.91
CA GLY A 99 16.59 -12.07 -2.44
C GLY A 99 15.59 -12.68 -1.45
N CYS A 100 14.54 -13.32 -2.00
CA CYS A 100 13.58 -14.12 -1.25
C CYS A 100 13.42 -15.50 -1.92
N SER A 101 13.91 -16.55 -1.27
CA SER A 101 13.84 -17.93 -1.77
C SER A 101 12.43 -18.53 -1.71
N ARG A 102 11.58 -18.07 -0.79
CA ARG A 102 10.20 -18.51 -0.68
C ARG A 102 9.35 -17.85 -1.75
N ARG A 103 8.74 -18.62 -2.64
CA ARG A 103 7.95 -18.11 -3.76
C ARG A 103 6.64 -17.43 -3.31
N GLY A 104 6.29 -16.34 -3.99
CA GLY A 104 5.02 -15.60 -3.88
C GLY A 104 5.18 -14.19 -3.35
N LYS A 105 4.32 -13.28 -3.83
CA LYS A 105 4.32 -11.86 -3.47
C LYS A 105 4.31 -11.65 -1.95
N GLY A 106 3.44 -12.40 -1.23
CA GLY A 106 3.35 -12.31 0.22
C GLY A 106 4.64 -12.68 0.93
N ALA A 107 5.42 -13.64 0.41
CA ALA A 107 6.72 -14.00 0.98
C ALA A 107 7.75 -12.89 0.79
N ALA A 108 7.80 -12.28 -0.40
CA ALA A 108 8.68 -11.15 -0.68
C ALA A 108 8.35 -9.94 0.20
N VAL A 109 7.07 -9.59 0.31
CA VAL A 109 6.62 -8.53 1.22
C VAL A 109 7.00 -8.85 2.67
N ALA A 110 6.66 -10.03 3.18
CA ALA A 110 6.98 -10.43 4.55
C ALA A 110 8.49 -10.33 4.84
N ARG A 111 9.34 -10.72 3.88
CA ARG A 111 10.80 -10.59 4.01
C ARG A 111 11.24 -9.15 4.28
N GLY A 112 10.71 -8.19 3.52
CA GLY A 112 10.99 -6.76 3.73
C GLY A 112 10.45 -6.26 5.06
N MET A 113 9.20 -6.59 5.38
CA MET A 113 8.51 -6.12 6.58
C MET A 113 9.19 -6.54 7.88
N VAL A 114 9.65 -7.79 7.99
CA VAL A 114 10.28 -8.28 9.23
C VAL A 114 11.73 -7.85 9.40
N THR A 115 12.40 -7.43 8.32
CA THR A 115 13.83 -7.05 8.35
C THR A 115 14.06 -5.55 8.35
N THR A 116 13.00 -4.75 8.29
CA THR A 116 13.11 -3.28 8.32
C THR A 116 13.76 -2.77 9.61
N LYS A 117 14.58 -1.73 9.46
CA LYS A 117 15.13 -0.93 10.56
C LYS A 117 14.58 0.49 10.58
N ALA A 118 13.62 0.80 9.70
CA ALA A 118 12.96 2.08 9.67
C ALA A 118 11.89 2.19 10.77
N ARG A 119 11.46 3.41 11.08
CA ARG A 119 10.33 3.68 11.97
C ARG A 119 9.01 3.20 11.39
N TRP A 120 8.82 3.45 10.09
CA TRP A 120 7.67 3.03 9.31
C TRP A 120 8.12 2.20 8.12
N VAL A 121 7.32 1.24 7.75
CA VAL A 121 7.57 0.42 6.56
C VAL A 121 6.31 0.31 5.73
N GLY A 122 6.44 0.47 4.42
CA GLY A 122 5.34 0.26 3.50
C GLY A 122 5.70 -0.74 2.40
N PHE A 123 4.72 -1.15 1.63
CA PHE A 123 4.97 -1.82 0.36
C PHE A 123 4.08 -1.28 -0.75
N CYS A 124 4.61 -1.28 -1.96
CA CYS A 124 3.86 -0.98 -3.17
C CYS A 124 4.19 -2.00 -4.27
N ASP A 125 3.26 -2.13 -5.23
CA ASP A 125 3.49 -2.99 -6.40
C ASP A 125 4.53 -2.39 -7.34
N ALA A 126 5.24 -3.26 -8.07
CA ALA A 126 6.33 -2.88 -8.99
C ALA A 126 5.83 -2.18 -10.27
N ASP A 127 4.52 -2.00 -10.44
CA ASP A 127 3.89 -1.39 -11.61
C ASP A 127 3.44 0.07 -11.42
N LEU A 128 3.65 0.62 -10.21
CA LEU A 128 3.22 1.98 -9.84
C LEU A 128 1.74 2.28 -10.16
N ALA A 129 0.86 1.29 -10.00
CA ALA A 129 -0.57 1.46 -10.20
C ALA A 129 -1.19 2.54 -9.29
N THR A 130 -0.53 2.84 -8.17
CA THR A 130 -0.82 3.98 -7.27
C THR A 130 0.31 4.99 -7.38
N PRO A 131 0.05 6.29 -7.64
CA PRO A 131 1.10 7.30 -7.77
C PRO A 131 1.91 7.47 -6.49
N ALA A 132 3.19 7.81 -6.62
CA ALA A 132 4.10 8.01 -5.48
C ALA A 132 3.61 9.09 -4.49
N THR A 133 2.89 10.10 -4.98
CA THR A 133 2.30 11.17 -4.15
C THR A 133 1.33 10.65 -3.08
N ALA A 134 0.73 9.48 -3.26
CA ALA A 134 -0.13 8.86 -2.26
C ALA A 134 0.64 8.45 -0.97
N ILE A 135 1.98 8.45 -0.99
CA ILE A 135 2.82 8.24 0.20
C ILE A 135 2.60 9.36 1.23
N ASP A 136 2.33 10.58 0.79
CA ASP A 136 2.12 11.73 1.67
C ASP A 136 0.93 11.50 2.63
N ASP A 137 -0.20 11.03 2.08
CA ASP A 137 -1.40 10.70 2.87
C ASP A 137 -1.14 9.54 3.83
N ALA A 138 -0.41 8.52 3.37
CA ALA A 138 -0.06 7.38 4.22
C ALA A 138 0.82 7.82 5.41
N VAL A 139 1.85 8.64 5.16
CA VAL A 139 2.74 9.16 6.19
C VAL A 139 1.99 10.09 7.14
N ALA A 140 1.07 10.91 6.65
CA ALA A 140 0.23 11.76 7.50
C ALA A 140 -0.59 10.93 8.49
N LEU A 141 -1.18 9.82 8.07
CA LEU A 141 -1.92 8.91 8.95
C LEU A 141 -1.02 8.17 9.95
N LEU A 142 0.18 7.76 9.53
CA LEU A 142 1.16 7.16 10.44
C LEU A 142 1.62 8.16 11.51
N ARG A 143 1.83 9.42 11.14
CA ARG A 143 2.15 10.52 12.09
C ARG A 143 1.01 10.77 13.09
N GLN A 144 -0.23 10.52 12.71
CA GLN A 144 -1.40 10.57 13.60
C GLN A 144 -1.52 9.34 14.52
N GLY A 145 -0.54 8.43 14.52
CA GLY A 145 -0.52 7.23 15.37
C GLY A 145 -1.32 6.04 14.80
N ARG A 146 -1.65 6.05 13.52
CA ARG A 146 -2.21 4.84 12.89
C ARG A 146 -1.11 3.81 12.70
N GLN A 147 -1.37 2.59 13.15
CA GLN A 147 -0.38 1.51 13.10
C GLN A 147 -0.41 0.75 11.77
N VAL A 148 -1.54 0.77 11.09
CA VAL A 148 -1.73 0.16 9.76
C VAL A 148 -2.52 1.11 8.88
N VAL A 149 -1.96 1.47 7.74
CA VAL A 149 -2.55 2.41 6.78
C VAL A 149 -2.67 1.73 5.42
N ILE A 150 -3.85 1.78 4.84
CA ILE A 150 -4.22 1.00 3.65
C ILE A 150 -4.71 1.96 2.58
N GLY A 151 -4.04 1.99 1.42
CA GLY A 151 -4.57 2.64 0.23
C GLY A 151 -5.82 1.91 -0.24
N SER A 152 -6.88 2.63 -0.58
CA SER A 152 -8.16 2.03 -0.92
C SER A 152 -8.73 2.64 -2.20
N ARG A 153 -9.04 1.78 -3.16
CA ARG A 153 -9.76 2.11 -4.41
C ARG A 153 -11.26 2.27 -4.18
N ARG A 154 -11.72 2.14 -2.92
CA ARG A 154 -13.14 1.97 -2.55
C ARG A 154 -13.62 2.93 -1.47
N CYS A 155 -12.74 3.70 -0.88
CA CYS A 155 -13.16 4.78 0.03
C CYS A 155 -13.71 5.97 -0.77
N THR A 156 -14.45 6.82 -0.10
CA THR A 156 -14.89 8.12 -0.65
C THR A 156 -13.66 8.92 -1.07
N GLY A 157 -13.67 9.47 -2.29
CA GLY A 157 -12.54 10.20 -2.87
C GLY A 157 -11.57 9.32 -3.70
N ALA A 158 -11.70 7.98 -3.69
CA ALA A 158 -10.89 7.13 -4.55
C ALA A 158 -11.31 7.28 -6.02
N SER A 159 -10.31 7.26 -6.91
CA SER A 159 -10.52 7.35 -8.35
C SER A 159 -9.91 6.13 -9.06
N VAL A 160 -10.71 5.50 -9.91
CA VAL A 160 -10.32 4.39 -10.79
C VAL A 160 -10.72 4.75 -12.22
N PRO A 161 -9.85 5.49 -12.94
CA PRO A 161 -10.19 6.06 -14.26
C PRO A 161 -10.63 5.01 -15.29
N VAL A 162 -10.04 3.82 -15.24
CA VAL A 162 -10.36 2.72 -16.17
C VAL A 162 -11.36 1.77 -15.54
N ARG A 163 -12.54 1.63 -16.18
CA ARG A 163 -13.58 0.69 -15.70
C ARG A 163 -13.13 -0.75 -15.92
N GLN A 164 -13.07 -1.52 -14.86
CA GLN A 164 -12.80 -2.95 -14.93
C GLN A 164 -13.96 -3.71 -15.61
N PRO A 165 -13.69 -4.80 -16.36
CA PRO A 165 -14.70 -5.66 -16.95
C PRO A 165 -15.74 -6.12 -15.92
N ALA A 166 -17.02 -6.24 -16.33
CA ALA A 166 -18.12 -6.60 -15.42
C ALA A 166 -17.88 -7.92 -14.68
N LEU A 167 -17.28 -8.91 -15.33
CA LEU A 167 -16.95 -10.21 -14.75
C LEU A 167 -15.92 -10.08 -13.61
N ARG A 168 -14.90 -9.23 -13.77
CA ARG A 168 -13.89 -8.94 -12.73
C ARG A 168 -14.54 -8.24 -11.52
N ARG A 169 -15.49 -7.34 -11.77
CA ARG A 169 -16.28 -6.66 -10.72
C ARG A 169 -17.13 -7.63 -9.92
N LEU A 170 -17.80 -8.58 -10.59
CA LEU A 170 -18.65 -9.59 -9.96
C LEU A 170 -17.81 -10.56 -9.12
N GLY A 171 -16.69 -11.07 -9.66
CA GLY A 171 -15.74 -11.90 -8.91
C GLY A 171 -15.19 -11.20 -7.67
N GLY A 172 -14.85 -9.92 -7.80
CA GLY A 172 -14.42 -9.09 -6.68
C GLY A 172 -15.52 -8.88 -5.61
N ALA A 173 -16.80 -8.78 -6.01
CA ALA A 173 -17.92 -8.69 -5.08
C ALA A 173 -18.10 -9.99 -4.28
N GLY A 174 -18.07 -11.14 -4.96
CA GLY A 174 -18.13 -12.45 -4.32
C GLY A 174 -16.97 -12.70 -3.35
N PHE A 175 -15.74 -12.34 -3.76
CA PHE A 175 -14.56 -12.42 -2.90
C PHE A 175 -14.74 -11.58 -1.61
N ARG A 176 -15.19 -10.35 -1.72
CA ARG A 176 -15.42 -9.49 -0.55
C ARG A 176 -16.48 -10.04 0.40
N LEU A 177 -17.58 -10.56 -0.15
CA LEU A 177 -18.63 -11.18 0.67
C LEU A 177 -18.07 -12.38 1.45
N ALA A 178 -17.33 -13.25 0.79
CA ALA A 178 -16.71 -14.43 1.40
C ALA A 178 -15.63 -14.06 2.45
N THR A 179 -14.99 -12.89 2.31
CA THR A 179 -13.88 -12.47 3.17
C THR A 179 -14.25 -11.42 4.21
N ARG A 180 -15.50 -10.92 4.21
CA ARG A 180 -15.99 -9.86 5.10
C ARG A 180 -15.73 -10.15 6.59
N ARG A 181 -15.81 -11.40 6.99
CA ARG A 181 -15.50 -11.83 8.35
C ARG A 181 -14.06 -11.47 8.77
N PHE A 182 -13.12 -11.60 7.86
CA PHE A 182 -11.69 -11.35 8.11
C PHE A 182 -11.33 -9.87 7.93
N SER A 183 -11.86 -9.23 6.89
CA SER A 183 -11.59 -7.83 6.57
C SER A 183 -12.26 -6.84 7.54
N GLY A 184 -13.39 -7.20 8.14
CA GLY A 184 -14.17 -6.29 8.98
C GLY A 184 -14.63 -5.05 8.21
N PRO A 185 -14.36 -3.82 8.72
CA PRO A 185 -14.77 -2.58 8.07
C PRO A 185 -13.90 -2.21 6.86
N VAL A 186 -12.75 -2.87 6.65
CA VAL A 186 -11.85 -2.57 5.54
C VAL A 186 -12.53 -2.88 4.20
N LYS A 187 -12.60 -1.86 3.33
CA LYS A 187 -13.32 -1.91 2.04
C LYS A 187 -12.46 -2.50 0.92
N ASP A 188 -11.14 -2.25 0.95
CA ASP A 188 -10.20 -2.72 -0.08
C ASP A 188 -9.03 -3.50 0.51
N THR A 189 -9.19 -4.80 0.64
CA THR A 189 -8.15 -5.67 1.19
C THR A 189 -7.00 -5.93 0.22
N GLN A 190 -7.23 -5.77 -1.09
CA GLN A 190 -6.33 -6.21 -2.16
C GLN A 190 -5.55 -5.06 -2.82
N CYS A 191 -5.58 -3.86 -2.26
CA CYS A 191 -4.74 -2.77 -2.74
C CYS A 191 -3.28 -3.04 -2.32
N GLY A 192 -2.38 -3.12 -3.27
CA GLY A 192 -0.94 -3.35 -3.05
C GLY A 192 -0.20 -2.09 -2.59
N PHE A 193 -0.85 -1.26 -1.76
CA PHE A 193 -0.28 -0.01 -1.24
C PHE A 193 -0.64 0.12 0.24
N LYS A 194 0.25 -0.38 1.11
CA LYS A 194 0.00 -0.45 2.56
C LYS A 194 1.23 -0.06 3.35
N PHE A 195 1.00 0.61 4.48
CA PHE A 195 2.04 1.12 5.36
C PHE A 195 1.77 0.73 6.81
N PHE A 196 2.83 0.60 7.57
CA PHE A 196 2.79 0.08 8.93
C PHE A 196 3.81 0.82 9.81
N GLU A 197 3.47 0.97 11.07
CA GLU A 197 4.48 1.11 12.10
C GLU A 197 5.36 -0.14 12.14
N ALA A 198 6.66 0.00 12.30
CA ALA A 198 7.59 -1.13 12.17
C ALA A 198 7.33 -2.27 13.18
N ASP A 199 6.98 -1.94 14.43
CA ASP A 199 6.63 -2.96 15.43
C ASP A 199 5.32 -3.68 15.08
N ALA A 200 4.33 -2.94 14.58
CA ALA A 200 3.09 -3.53 14.07
C ALA A 200 3.38 -4.46 12.89
N ALA A 201 4.22 -4.04 11.94
CA ALA A 201 4.63 -4.88 10.82
C ALA A 201 5.29 -6.18 11.31
N ARG A 202 6.29 -6.10 12.19
CA ARG A 202 6.95 -7.30 12.74
C ARG A 202 5.96 -8.26 13.39
N ARG A 203 5.04 -7.76 14.22
CA ARG A 203 4.01 -8.57 14.89
C ARG A 203 3.02 -9.22 13.91
N ILE A 204 2.63 -8.53 12.85
CA ILE A 204 1.73 -9.06 11.81
C ILE A 204 2.44 -10.12 10.98
N PHE A 205 3.61 -9.77 10.43
CA PHE A 205 4.28 -10.57 9.41
C PHE A 205 5.10 -11.74 9.98
N ALA A 206 5.38 -11.77 11.30
CA ALA A 206 6.00 -12.94 11.95
C ALA A 206 5.21 -14.23 11.72
N ASP A 207 3.89 -14.12 11.70
CA ASP A 207 2.99 -15.28 11.60
C ASP A 207 2.27 -15.39 10.24
N VAL A 208 2.50 -14.49 9.28
CA VAL A 208 1.91 -14.58 7.94
C VAL A 208 2.42 -15.82 7.21
N THR A 209 1.48 -16.70 6.87
CA THR A 209 1.78 -17.98 6.21
C THR A 209 1.42 -17.98 4.73
N THR A 210 0.43 -17.19 4.33
CA THR A 210 -0.04 -17.09 2.95
C THR A 210 0.98 -16.31 2.11
N THR A 211 1.40 -16.91 1.00
CA THR A 211 2.37 -16.28 0.08
C THR A 211 1.75 -15.83 -1.23
N GLY A 212 0.53 -16.30 -1.53
CA GLY A 212 -0.20 -16.02 -2.76
C GLY A 212 -1.16 -14.85 -2.63
N PHE A 213 -2.27 -14.91 -3.38
CA PHE A 213 -3.24 -13.83 -3.52
C PHE A 213 -3.93 -13.43 -2.21
N ALA A 214 -4.16 -14.38 -1.31
CA ALA A 214 -4.86 -14.12 -0.05
C ALA A 214 -3.97 -13.52 1.06
N PHE A 215 -2.67 -13.25 0.81
CA PHE A 215 -1.78 -12.72 1.85
C PHE A 215 -2.22 -11.35 2.36
N ASP A 216 -2.70 -10.48 1.49
CA ASP A 216 -3.21 -9.15 1.84
C ASP A 216 -4.39 -9.23 2.83
N LEU A 217 -5.25 -10.22 2.65
CA LEU A 217 -6.36 -10.49 3.57
C LEU A 217 -5.85 -11.02 4.91
N GLU A 218 -4.85 -11.93 4.90
CA GLU A 218 -4.25 -12.45 6.13
C GLU A 218 -3.62 -11.33 6.96
N VAL A 219 -2.89 -10.42 6.32
CA VAL A 219 -2.28 -9.23 6.96
C VAL A 219 -3.34 -8.41 7.70
N ILE A 220 -4.45 -8.10 7.04
CA ILE A 220 -5.53 -7.31 7.64
C ILE A 220 -6.22 -8.08 8.78
N ALA A 221 -6.49 -9.37 8.58
CA ALA A 221 -7.10 -10.20 9.60
C ALA A 221 -6.23 -10.28 10.87
N ARG A 222 -4.91 -10.43 10.71
CA ARG A 222 -3.94 -10.43 11.83
C ARG A 222 -3.85 -9.07 12.50
N ALA A 223 -3.76 -7.99 11.75
CA ALA A 223 -3.75 -6.62 12.29
C ALA A 223 -4.98 -6.38 13.19
N ARG A 224 -6.16 -6.82 12.76
CA ARG A 224 -7.39 -6.75 13.54
C ARG A 224 -7.36 -7.65 14.79
N ALA A 225 -6.91 -8.89 14.65
CA ALA A 225 -6.77 -9.81 15.78
C ALA A 225 -5.80 -9.30 16.84
N LEU A 226 -4.78 -8.55 16.43
CA LEU A 226 -3.83 -7.88 17.33
C LEU A 226 -4.37 -6.58 17.95
N GLY A 227 -5.57 -6.13 17.57
CA GLY A 227 -6.18 -4.90 18.06
C GLY A 227 -5.48 -3.62 17.58
N LEU A 228 -4.77 -3.68 16.43
CA LEU A 228 -4.04 -2.54 15.89
C LEU A 228 -5.01 -1.51 15.30
N SER A 229 -4.61 -0.23 15.34
CA SER A 229 -5.38 0.85 14.73
C SER A 229 -5.17 0.86 13.21
N LEU A 230 -6.28 0.64 12.45
CA LEU A 230 -6.26 0.65 11.00
C LEU A 230 -6.93 1.92 10.45
N ALA A 231 -6.39 2.44 9.35
CA ALA A 231 -7.01 3.48 8.56
C ALA A 231 -6.96 3.14 7.07
N GLU A 232 -8.02 3.45 6.33
CA GLU A 232 -8.02 3.46 4.86
C GLU A 232 -8.00 4.90 4.37
N PHE A 233 -7.31 5.15 3.26
CA PHE A 233 -7.32 6.44 2.58
C PHE A 233 -7.52 6.25 1.08
N PRO A 234 -8.16 7.22 0.39
CA PRO A 234 -8.44 7.10 -1.03
C PRO A 234 -7.17 7.17 -1.85
N VAL A 235 -7.07 6.33 -2.88
CA VAL A 235 -6.00 6.38 -3.87
C VAL A 235 -6.56 6.56 -5.27
N VAL A 236 -5.79 7.26 -6.12
CA VAL A 236 -5.96 7.19 -7.56
C VAL A 236 -5.27 5.91 -8.02
N TRP A 237 -5.98 5.05 -8.74
CA TRP A 237 -5.46 3.77 -9.18
C TRP A 237 -5.64 3.58 -10.67
N SER A 238 -4.56 3.31 -11.39
CA SER A 238 -4.54 3.06 -12.82
C SER A 238 -4.21 1.60 -13.09
N ASP A 239 -5.05 0.91 -13.90
CA ASP A 239 -4.73 -0.47 -14.34
C ASP A 239 -3.53 -0.40 -15.30
N GLN A 240 -2.46 -1.08 -14.95
CA GLN A 240 -1.26 -1.17 -15.77
C GLN A 240 -1.35 -2.41 -16.67
N GLU A 241 -0.94 -2.27 -17.93
CA GLU A 241 -0.89 -3.39 -18.86
C GLU A 241 0.05 -4.50 -18.33
N GLY A 242 -0.35 -5.77 -18.48
CA GLY A 242 0.47 -6.92 -18.08
C GLY A 242 0.14 -7.50 -16.68
N SER A 243 -1.03 -7.19 -16.10
CA SER A 243 -1.50 -7.88 -14.91
C SER A 243 -1.57 -9.39 -15.11
N SER A 244 -0.80 -10.15 -14.32
CA SER A 244 -0.69 -11.61 -14.44
C SER A 244 -1.86 -12.38 -13.81
N PHE A 245 -2.81 -11.72 -13.17
CA PHE A 245 -3.94 -12.38 -12.50
C PHE A 245 -4.99 -12.90 -13.48
N ARG A 246 -5.20 -14.23 -13.49
CA ARG A 246 -6.20 -14.92 -14.32
C ARG A 246 -7.33 -15.45 -13.44
N PRO A 247 -8.52 -14.79 -13.40
CA PRO A 247 -9.59 -15.10 -12.43
C PRO A 247 -10.04 -16.57 -12.40
N PHE A 248 -10.10 -17.22 -13.55
CA PHE A 248 -10.56 -18.62 -13.65
C PHE A 248 -9.47 -19.65 -13.35
N ALA A 249 -8.23 -19.41 -13.78
CA ALA A 249 -7.11 -20.32 -13.52
C ALA A 249 -6.70 -20.27 -12.04
N ASP A 250 -6.75 -19.08 -11.43
CA ASP A 250 -6.34 -18.87 -10.04
C ASP A 250 -7.45 -19.15 -9.01
N GLY A 251 -8.73 -19.27 -9.46
CA GLY A 251 -9.88 -19.40 -8.55
C GLY A 251 -9.79 -20.57 -7.57
N ARG A 252 -9.35 -21.77 -8.03
CA ARG A 252 -9.15 -22.94 -7.17
C ARG A 252 -8.03 -22.74 -6.15
N ARG A 253 -6.95 -22.09 -6.56
CA ARG A 253 -5.82 -21.75 -5.70
C ARG A 253 -6.26 -20.75 -4.62
N VAL A 254 -6.96 -19.70 -5.02
CA VAL A 254 -7.52 -18.69 -4.10
C VAL A 254 -8.48 -19.33 -3.10
N ALA A 255 -9.38 -20.24 -3.55
CA ALA A 255 -10.29 -20.96 -2.65
C ALA A 255 -9.51 -21.79 -1.62
N GLY A 256 -8.46 -22.50 -2.04
CA GLY A 256 -7.59 -23.26 -1.14
C GLY A 256 -6.82 -22.38 -0.15
N GLU A 257 -6.38 -21.20 -0.57
CA GLU A 257 -5.74 -20.22 0.31
C GLU A 257 -6.73 -19.66 1.34
N LEU A 258 -7.95 -19.32 0.92
CA LEU A 258 -9.01 -18.84 1.81
C LEU A 258 -9.43 -19.90 2.83
N TRP A 259 -9.52 -21.16 2.43
CA TRP A 259 -9.83 -22.26 3.34
C TRP A 259 -8.73 -22.44 4.41
N ARG A 260 -7.44 -22.40 4.00
CA ARG A 260 -6.31 -22.43 4.93
C ARG A 260 -6.34 -21.26 5.90
N LEU A 261 -6.57 -20.05 5.36
CA LEU A 261 -6.71 -18.84 6.17
C LEU A 261 -7.84 -18.98 7.19
N HIS A 262 -9.00 -19.47 6.76
CA HIS A 262 -10.12 -19.72 7.67
C HIS A 262 -9.71 -20.63 8.83
N ARG A 263 -9.05 -21.76 8.57
CA ARG A 263 -8.58 -22.67 9.62
C ARG A 263 -7.56 -22.04 10.56
N THR A 264 -6.66 -21.22 10.04
CA THR A 264 -5.62 -20.56 10.83
C THR A 264 -6.22 -19.46 11.72
N MET A 265 -7.10 -18.64 11.15
CA MET A 265 -7.68 -17.49 11.86
C MET A 265 -8.73 -17.90 12.91
N HIS A 266 -9.41 -19.04 12.75
CA HIS A 266 -10.31 -19.57 13.78
C HIS A 266 -9.61 -19.92 15.09
N ARG A 267 -8.31 -20.11 15.06
CA ARG A 267 -7.50 -20.42 16.25
C ARG A 267 -7.04 -19.17 17.00
N LEU A 268 -7.24 -17.98 16.43
CA LEU A 268 -6.91 -16.73 17.11
C LEU A 268 -8.11 -16.28 17.95
N PRO A 269 -7.92 -15.96 19.24
CA PRO A 269 -9.01 -15.47 20.08
C PRO A 269 -9.53 -14.14 19.52
N PRO A 270 -10.86 -13.91 19.52
CA PRO A 270 -11.43 -12.64 19.14
C PRO A 270 -11.04 -11.57 20.17
N ARG A 271 -10.13 -10.66 19.80
CA ARG A 271 -9.88 -9.47 20.62
C ARG A 271 -10.80 -8.36 20.17
N VAL A 272 -11.43 -7.71 21.14
CA VAL A 272 -12.32 -6.56 20.96
C VAL A 272 -11.50 -5.41 20.37
N VAL A 273 -11.89 -4.98 19.19
CA VAL A 273 -11.30 -3.79 18.56
C VAL A 273 -11.94 -2.56 19.19
N HIS A 274 -11.20 -1.85 20.03
CA HIS A 274 -11.58 -0.51 20.44
C HIS A 274 -11.37 0.43 19.24
N HIS A 275 -12.46 0.80 18.57
CA HIS A 275 -12.44 1.93 17.65
C HIS A 275 -12.25 3.19 18.49
N ALA A 276 -11.11 3.86 18.38
CA ALA A 276 -11.02 5.23 18.84
C ALA A 276 -12.07 6.07 18.07
N PRO A 277 -12.90 6.86 18.74
CA PRO A 277 -13.88 7.68 18.08
C PRO A 277 -13.16 8.65 17.12
N ALA A 278 -13.74 8.85 15.95
CA ALA A 278 -13.32 9.92 15.04
C ALA A 278 -13.35 11.23 15.84
N ALA A 279 -12.28 12.03 15.74
CA ALA A 279 -12.25 13.34 16.36
C ALA A 279 -13.49 14.14 15.89
N PRO A 280 -14.21 14.83 16.81
CA PRO A 280 -15.37 15.60 16.44
C PRO A 280 -14.95 16.69 15.44
N ALA A 281 -15.74 16.81 14.36
CA ALA A 281 -15.65 17.95 13.46
C ALA A 281 -15.80 19.21 14.31
N THR A 282 -14.83 20.09 14.29
CA THR A 282 -14.95 21.42 14.91
C THR A 282 -16.03 22.16 14.13
N GLU A 283 -17.23 22.26 14.72
CA GLU A 283 -18.24 23.21 14.28
C GLU A 283 -17.65 24.60 14.35
N GLY A 284 -17.59 25.26 13.19
CA GLY A 284 -17.18 26.64 13.08
C GLY A 284 -18.16 27.51 13.91
N ALA A 285 -17.60 28.20 14.89
CA ALA A 285 -18.28 29.31 15.53
C ALA A 285 -18.36 30.50 14.56
N GLY A 286 -19.56 31.02 14.39
CA GLY A 286 -19.94 32.12 13.52
C GLY A 286 -19.28 33.47 13.81
#